data_e94ad9ea4f384dfd43c1aac71c8b6829
#
_entry.id   e94ad9ea4f384dfd43c1aac71c8b6829
#
_cell.length_a   1.000
_cell.length_b   1.000
_cell.length_c   1.000
_cell.angle_alpha   90.00
_cell.angle_beta   90.00
_cell.angle_gamma   90.00
#
_symmetry.space_group_name_H-M   'P 1'
#
loop_
_entity.id
_entity.type
_entity.pdbx_description
1 polymer ?
#
loop_
_entity_poly.entity_id
_entity_poly.type
_entity_poly.pdbx_seq_one_letter_code
_entity_poly.pdbx_strand_id
1 'polypeptide(L)'
;MDRKKWCSGLVWALEFTLVFCVVTTVRAKNNSEKSASAGAASPLAGLGSISGTVKAPKEFKAAKVYVKNVDKNVVYMVFTEGGRYQAVDLFPGNYEVSVTKNGFTDSDVQKITIASGGTATADFTLKEGTYRPNQQMRSGLPKGEPLVSYDELYPPGHARETIERTCIMCHGPDFLPNKQWDESQWNAGIDLMQNPNDNAGARLVPGTFAAGEREELVAYLVKNFGPDSKKRGLAVPDEPIDEKALGKAMFIEYHIPPLPKGDRGFHDAHLSQNGDIWYVDARGLQVGKMDPRTATWTDYPVAGPQYRGHGLTQDASGDIWMAGHTAFVRVDSKTGEIKYYPYDTEAKRPPHGNTPFVDSKQNIWESLSWANEIAKWDRTTGEVSLYKTPTDNSFAYGMVMDKNDKVWLADWWRCKVTKFDPVDSQWIEYAPLTRPCTMRRVFADHNGMIWYALEWPGKIGMLDPNTNKIVEYALPLKWSFPYDIQQDHDLNYWIADSGQGGALIKFDQKSKNFTYYPYVQRTDMPKIEVSSENSIWYTTRSADPKDQALGVLYPDKSKIQTLAGSY
;
A
#
# COMPACT_ATOMS: atom_id res chain seq x y z
N MET A 1 14.16 72.37 18.29
CA MET A 1 15.51 72.94 18.18
C MET A 1 16.31 71.96 17.34
N ASP A 2 16.33 72.14 16.03
CA ASP A 2 17.34 72.85 15.23
C ASP A 2 18.69 72.13 15.27
N ARG A 3 19.38 71.76 14.21
CA ARG A 3 19.49 72.07 12.76
C ARG A 3 20.43 71.01 12.18
N LYS A 4 20.13 70.48 11.01
CA LYS A 4 20.71 70.78 9.66
C LYS A 4 22.28 70.82 9.59
N LYS A 5 22.95 70.02 8.73
CA LYS A 5 23.35 70.34 7.36
C LYS A 5 24.42 69.34 6.88
N TRP A 6 24.27 68.79 5.66
CA TRP A 6 25.05 69.02 4.41
C TRP A 6 26.56 68.65 4.50
N CYS A 7 27.16 67.90 3.59
CA CYS A 7 27.29 68.04 2.15
C CYS A 7 28.04 66.85 1.54
N SER A 8 27.67 66.52 0.31
CA SER A 8 28.47 66.25 -0.90
C SER A 8 29.68 65.29 -0.83
N GLY A 9 29.72 64.19 -1.53
CA GLY A 9 29.88 64.08 -2.97
C GLY A 9 31.33 63.73 -3.31
N LEU A 10 31.60 62.54 -3.82
CA LEU A 10 32.65 62.33 -4.82
C LEU A 10 32.39 61.02 -5.58
N VAL A 11 32.17 61.17 -6.86
CA VAL A 11 32.15 60.10 -7.88
C VAL A 11 33.58 59.71 -8.16
N TRP A 12 33.93 58.42 -8.07
CA TRP A 12 35.11 57.86 -8.70
C TRP A 12 34.69 56.76 -9.66
N ALA A 13 34.88 57.07 -10.97
CA ALA A 13 34.87 56.08 -12.04
C ALA A 13 36.13 55.24 -11.97
N LEU A 14 36.00 53.92 -11.97
CA LEU A 14 37.13 53.01 -12.18
C LEU A 14 36.90 52.29 -13.52
N GLU A 15 37.82 52.63 -14.45
CA GLU A 15 37.97 51.97 -15.74
C GLU A 15 38.39 50.51 -15.56
N PHE A 16 37.66 49.60 -16.21
CA PHE A 16 38.10 48.20 -16.33
C PHE A 16 39.01 48.05 -17.55
N THR A 17 40.30 47.83 -17.28
CA THR A 17 41.27 47.41 -18.29
C THR A 17 41.17 45.89 -18.48
N LEU A 18 40.71 45.44 -19.66
CA LEU A 18 40.77 44.05 -20.09
C LEU A 18 42.22 43.67 -20.42
N VAL A 19 42.81 42.78 -19.67
CA VAL A 19 44.07 42.09 -20.01
C VAL A 19 43.73 40.80 -20.73
N PHE A 20 43.98 40.74 -22.04
CA PHE A 20 43.95 39.50 -22.81
C PHE A 20 45.20 38.68 -22.48
N CYS A 21 45.08 37.57 -21.77
CA CYS A 21 46.10 36.55 -21.67
C CYS A 21 45.97 35.57 -22.85
N VAL A 22 46.90 35.64 -23.80
CA VAL A 22 47.06 34.63 -24.84
C VAL A 22 47.78 33.43 -24.25
N VAL A 23 47.05 32.32 -24.04
CA VAL A 23 47.66 31.06 -23.67
C VAL A 23 47.94 30.25 -24.92
N THR A 24 49.23 30.15 -25.27
CA THR A 24 49.75 29.25 -26.28
C THR A 24 49.70 27.80 -25.76
N THR A 25 48.82 26.99 -26.36
CA THR A 25 48.74 25.55 -26.08
C THR A 25 49.89 24.82 -26.76
N VAL A 26 50.82 24.30 -25.98
CA VAL A 26 51.77 23.29 -26.43
C VAL A 26 51.08 21.93 -26.41
N ARG A 27 50.88 21.33 -27.59
CA ARG A 27 50.34 19.97 -27.75
C ARG A 27 51.46 18.97 -27.38
N ALA A 28 51.41 18.43 -26.17
CA ALA A 28 52.12 17.19 -25.85
C ALA A 28 51.28 15.99 -26.35
N LYS A 29 51.82 15.21 -27.26
CA LYS A 29 51.28 13.90 -27.59
C LYS A 29 51.55 12.95 -26.43
N ASN A 30 50.55 12.73 -25.56
CA ASN A 30 50.56 11.58 -24.69
C ASN A 30 49.84 10.44 -25.38
N ASN A 31 50.56 9.41 -25.78
CA ASN A 31 50.05 8.09 -25.97
C ASN A 31 49.68 7.53 -24.60
N SER A 32 48.46 7.74 -24.14
CA SER A 32 47.88 6.95 -23.06
C SER A 32 47.09 5.80 -23.72
N GLU A 33 47.60 4.60 -23.54
CA GLU A 33 46.80 3.38 -23.73
C GLU A 33 45.46 3.55 -23.00
N LYS A 34 44.37 3.51 -23.76
CA LYS A 34 43.05 3.36 -23.20
C LYS A 34 43.02 2.02 -22.46
N SER A 35 43.20 2.02 -21.14
CA SER A 35 42.67 0.96 -20.32
C SER A 35 41.15 1.02 -20.53
N ALA A 36 40.59 0.05 -21.23
CA ALA A 36 39.15 -0.18 -21.28
C ALA A 36 38.73 -0.41 -19.83
N SER A 37 38.06 0.58 -19.23
CA SER A 37 37.29 0.31 -18.03
C SER A 37 36.29 -0.78 -18.41
N ALA A 38 36.40 -1.94 -17.81
CA ALA A 38 35.37 -2.98 -17.91
C ALA A 38 34.07 -2.28 -17.51
N GLY A 39 33.18 -2.04 -18.48
CA GLY A 39 31.88 -1.45 -18.23
C GLY A 39 31.19 -2.32 -17.19
N ALA A 40 30.64 -1.72 -16.14
CA ALA A 40 29.82 -2.44 -15.18
C ALA A 40 28.75 -3.22 -15.96
N ALA A 41 28.64 -4.53 -15.68
CA ALA A 41 27.61 -5.35 -16.31
C ALA A 41 26.23 -4.73 -16.05
N SER A 42 25.35 -4.76 -17.06
CA SER A 42 23.97 -4.28 -16.89
C SER A 42 23.33 -4.96 -15.66
N PRO A 43 22.60 -4.22 -14.81
CA PRO A 43 21.86 -4.82 -13.68
C PRO A 43 20.90 -5.94 -14.08
N LEU A 44 20.49 -5.99 -15.35
CA LEU A 44 19.62 -7.01 -15.94
C LEU A 44 20.37 -8.08 -16.73
N ALA A 45 21.71 -8.08 -16.69
CA ALA A 45 22.53 -9.05 -17.42
C ALA A 45 22.21 -10.49 -16.95
N GLY A 46 22.01 -11.37 -17.92
CA GLY A 46 21.69 -12.79 -17.66
C GLY A 46 20.22 -13.09 -17.39
N LEU A 47 19.35 -12.09 -17.32
CA LEU A 47 17.91 -12.30 -17.25
C LEU A 47 17.36 -12.65 -18.65
N GLY A 48 16.31 -13.47 -18.70
CA GLY A 48 15.72 -13.99 -19.93
C GLY A 48 14.33 -13.45 -20.22
N SER A 49 13.64 -14.06 -21.19
CA SER A 49 12.26 -13.70 -21.51
C SER A 49 11.43 -14.89 -22.02
N ILE A 50 10.11 -14.81 -21.80
CA ILE A 50 9.11 -15.70 -22.40
C ILE A 50 8.07 -14.86 -23.13
N SER A 51 7.75 -15.22 -24.37
CA SER A 51 6.71 -14.57 -25.16
C SER A 51 5.78 -15.60 -25.77
N GLY A 52 4.66 -15.17 -26.31
CA GLY A 52 3.74 -16.08 -26.99
C GLY A 52 2.42 -15.44 -27.39
N THR A 53 1.53 -16.30 -27.89
CA THR A 53 0.18 -15.94 -28.29
C THR A 53 -0.85 -16.73 -27.50
N VAL A 54 -1.99 -16.08 -27.23
CA VAL A 54 -3.17 -16.71 -26.65
C VAL A 54 -4.31 -16.58 -27.66
N LYS A 55 -4.89 -17.71 -28.04
CA LYS A 55 -6.05 -17.80 -28.92
C LYS A 55 -7.27 -18.29 -28.13
N ALA A 56 -8.47 -17.92 -28.56
CA ALA A 56 -9.71 -18.38 -27.95
C ALA A 56 -10.82 -18.47 -28.99
N PRO A 57 -11.90 -19.26 -28.75
CA PRO A 57 -13.01 -19.41 -29.68
C PRO A 57 -13.89 -18.15 -29.78
N LYS A 58 -13.79 -17.23 -28.83
CA LYS A 58 -14.46 -15.93 -28.83
C LYS A 58 -13.50 -14.80 -28.46
N GLU A 59 -13.85 -13.57 -28.78
CA GLU A 59 -13.04 -12.38 -28.48
C GLU A 59 -12.84 -12.23 -26.96
N PHE A 60 -11.64 -11.81 -26.58
CA PHE A 60 -11.28 -11.48 -25.20
C PHE A 60 -10.27 -10.33 -25.19
N LYS A 61 -10.11 -9.68 -24.04
CA LYS A 61 -9.12 -8.63 -23.80
C LYS A 61 -8.34 -8.95 -22.54
N ALA A 62 -7.03 -8.67 -22.54
CA ALA A 62 -6.15 -8.72 -21.40
C ALA A 62 -6.29 -10.02 -20.56
N ALA A 63 -6.02 -11.18 -21.17
CA ALA A 63 -5.87 -12.43 -20.41
C ALA A 63 -4.62 -12.34 -19.53
N LYS A 64 -4.70 -12.84 -18.28
CA LYS A 64 -3.55 -12.94 -17.36
C LYS A 64 -2.68 -14.13 -17.76
N VAL A 65 -1.40 -13.90 -17.96
CA VAL A 65 -0.40 -14.94 -18.21
C VAL A 65 0.53 -15.00 -17.02
N TYR A 66 0.52 -16.11 -16.32
CA TYR A 66 1.38 -16.40 -15.18
C TYR A 66 2.61 -17.15 -15.62
N VAL A 67 3.78 -16.65 -15.27
CA VAL A 67 5.10 -17.19 -15.58
C VAL A 67 5.81 -17.44 -14.26
N LYS A 68 5.63 -18.62 -13.66
CA LYS A 68 6.13 -18.95 -12.33
C LYS A 68 7.49 -19.62 -12.41
N ASN A 69 8.53 -18.97 -11.88
CA ASN A 69 9.82 -19.60 -11.63
C ASN A 69 9.70 -20.50 -10.40
N VAL A 70 9.78 -21.83 -10.60
CA VAL A 70 9.58 -22.79 -9.50
C VAL A 70 10.80 -22.93 -8.60
N ASP A 71 12.00 -22.61 -9.13
CA ASP A 71 13.26 -22.74 -8.40
C ASP A 71 13.43 -21.60 -7.36
N LYS A 72 12.93 -20.39 -7.68
CA LYS A 72 13.04 -19.20 -6.84
C LYS A 72 11.72 -18.79 -6.17
N ASN A 73 10.62 -19.50 -6.48
CA ASN A 73 9.26 -19.17 -6.02
C ASN A 73 8.85 -17.71 -6.36
N VAL A 74 9.14 -17.29 -7.59
CA VAL A 74 8.81 -15.95 -8.11
C VAL A 74 7.75 -16.09 -9.19
N VAL A 75 6.69 -15.30 -9.11
CA VAL A 75 5.61 -15.25 -10.10
C VAL A 75 5.70 -13.94 -10.86
N TYR A 76 5.90 -14.02 -12.15
CA TYR A 76 5.71 -12.91 -13.09
C TYR A 76 4.32 -13.02 -13.67
N MET A 77 3.60 -11.91 -13.74
CA MET A 77 2.31 -11.86 -14.42
C MET A 77 2.30 -10.71 -15.42
N VAL A 78 1.95 -11.05 -16.66
CA VAL A 78 1.72 -10.11 -17.74
C VAL A 78 0.33 -10.28 -18.32
N PHE A 79 -0.11 -9.32 -19.12
CA PHE A 79 -1.40 -9.37 -19.79
C PHE A 79 -1.19 -9.49 -21.31
N THR A 80 -2.16 -10.10 -21.97
CA THR A 80 -2.18 -10.09 -23.44
C THR A 80 -2.66 -8.72 -23.95
N GLU A 81 -2.07 -8.29 -25.09
CA GLU A 81 -2.55 -7.18 -25.92
C GLU A 81 -2.73 -7.72 -27.34
N GLY A 82 -3.95 -7.70 -27.86
CA GLY A 82 -4.27 -8.33 -29.15
C GLY A 82 -3.93 -9.83 -29.17
N GLY A 83 -4.07 -10.53 -28.07
CA GLY A 83 -3.73 -11.93 -27.89
C GLY A 83 -2.24 -12.24 -27.80
N ARG A 84 -1.32 -11.26 -27.79
CA ARG A 84 0.12 -11.44 -27.63
C ARG A 84 0.57 -11.05 -26.24
N TYR A 85 1.65 -11.67 -25.74
CA TYR A 85 2.24 -11.32 -24.47
C TYR A 85 3.76 -11.47 -24.48
N GLN A 86 4.42 -10.80 -23.54
CA GLN A 86 5.84 -10.96 -23.27
C GLN A 86 6.12 -10.68 -21.78
N ALA A 87 6.78 -11.62 -21.12
CA ALA A 87 7.40 -11.44 -19.82
C ALA A 87 8.91 -11.28 -20.01
N VAL A 88 9.51 -10.28 -19.40
CA VAL A 88 10.92 -9.92 -19.54
C VAL A 88 11.63 -9.99 -18.18
N ASP A 89 12.96 -9.90 -18.19
CA ASP A 89 13.81 -9.85 -17.01
C ASP A 89 13.59 -11.04 -16.06
N LEU A 90 13.42 -12.22 -16.65
CA LEU A 90 13.19 -13.48 -15.95
C LEU A 90 14.50 -14.08 -15.45
N PHE A 91 14.56 -14.47 -14.18
CA PHE A 91 15.70 -15.26 -13.67
C PHE A 91 15.91 -16.54 -14.49
N PRO A 92 17.16 -17.00 -14.68
CA PRO A 92 17.37 -18.35 -15.21
C PRO A 92 16.72 -19.39 -14.30
N GLY A 93 16.18 -20.48 -14.88
CA GLY A 93 15.56 -21.55 -14.11
C GLY A 93 14.39 -22.23 -14.81
N ASN A 94 13.66 -23.04 -14.04
CA ASN A 94 12.50 -23.79 -14.49
C ASN A 94 11.21 -23.02 -14.26
N TYR A 95 10.33 -23.03 -15.24
CA TYR A 95 9.09 -22.26 -15.26
C TYR A 95 7.87 -23.12 -15.50
N GLU A 96 6.78 -22.73 -14.85
CA GLU A 96 5.42 -23.15 -15.15
C GLU A 96 4.66 -21.93 -15.71
N VAL A 97 4.19 -22.06 -16.97
CA VAL A 97 3.47 -20.99 -17.66
C VAL A 97 2.02 -21.40 -17.85
N SER A 98 1.09 -20.53 -17.48
CA SER A 98 -0.35 -20.75 -17.62
C SER A 98 -1.10 -19.45 -17.94
N VAL A 99 -2.32 -19.57 -18.44
CA VAL A 99 -3.16 -18.44 -18.83
C VAL A 99 -4.53 -18.59 -18.20
N THR A 100 -5.04 -17.50 -17.64
CA THR A 100 -6.40 -17.43 -17.12
C THR A 100 -7.15 -16.25 -17.72
N LYS A 101 -8.44 -16.45 -17.97
CA LYS A 101 -9.37 -15.40 -18.37
C LYS A 101 -10.79 -15.78 -17.94
N ASN A 102 -11.47 -14.89 -17.23
CA ASN A 102 -12.85 -15.13 -16.82
C ASN A 102 -13.76 -15.38 -18.04
N GLY A 103 -14.62 -16.40 -17.95
CA GLY A 103 -15.45 -16.88 -19.06
C GLY A 103 -14.77 -17.91 -19.98
N PHE A 104 -13.55 -18.31 -19.62
CA PHE A 104 -12.81 -19.40 -20.27
C PHE A 104 -12.34 -20.41 -19.24
N THR A 105 -12.02 -21.62 -19.69
CA THR A 105 -11.33 -22.62 -18.88
C THR A 105 -9.85 -22.25 -18.80
N ASP A 106 -9.25 -22.34 -17.62
CA ASP A 106 -7.82 -22.13 -17.44
C ASP A 106 -7.02 -23.06 -18.38
N SER A 107 -5.91 -22.54 -18.90
CA SER A 107 -5.05 -23.31 -19.79
C SER A 107 -4.34 -24.46 -19.07
N ASP A 108 -3.91 -25.46 -19.82
CA ASP A 108 -2.91 -26.40 -19.34
C ASP A 108 -1.60 -25.66 -19.00
N VAL A 109 -0.85 -26.18 -18.02
CA VAL A 109 0.44 -25.62 -17.63
C VAL A 109 1.53 -26.12 -18.59
N GLN A 110 2.28 -25.19 -19.18
CA GLN A 110 3.48 -25.51 -19.96
C GLN A 110 4.73 -25.37 -19.09
N LYS A 111 5.64 -26.38 -19.16
CA LYS A 111 6.91 -26.36 -18.43
C LYS A 111 8.03 -25.94 -19.39
N ILE A 112 8.80 -24.93 -18.97
CA ILE A 112 9.84 -24.31 -19.80
C ILE A 112 11.08 -24.08 -18.92
N THR A 113 12.28 -24.30 -19.52
CA THR A 113 13.54 -23.95 -18.87
C THR A 113 14.17 -22.77 -19.59
N ILE A 114 14.56 -21.74 -18.83
CA ILE A 114 15.27 -20.55 -19.33
C ILE A 114 16.71 -20.58 -18.84
N ALA A 115 17.64 -20.63 -19.81
CA ALA A 115 19.07 -20.44 -19.52
C ALA A 115 19.37 -18.93 -19.27
N SER A 116 20.56 -18.64 -18.74
CA SER A 116 21.01 -17.25 -18.58
C SER A 116 20.93 -16.46 -19.89
N GLY A 117 20.20 -15.35 -19.92
CA GLY A 117 19.94 -14.55 -21.12
C GLY A 117 19.07 -15.23 -22.18
N GLY A 118 18.48 -16.37 -21.85
CA GLY A 118 17.70 -17.18 -22.79
C GLY A 118 16.32 -16.63 -23.09
N THR A 119 15.76 -17.02 -24.22
CA THR A 119 14.39 -16.70 -24.63
C THR A 119 13.62 -17.98 -24.95
N ALA A 120 12.31 -17.96 -24.65
CA ALA A 120 11.42 -19.06 -25.00
C ALA A 120 10.07 -18.58 -25.51
N THR A 121 9.30 -19.48 -26.10
CA THR A 121 7.94 -19.20 -26.58
C THR A 121 6.96 -20.20 -25.97
N ALA A 122 5.80 -19.71 -25.55
CA ALA A 122 4.67 -20.50 -25.08
C ALA A 122 3.37 -19.99 -25.69
N ASP A 123 2.72 -20.76 -26.52
CA ASP A 123 1.45 -20.44 -27.16
C ASP A 123 0.31 -21.23 -26.51
N PHE A 124 -0.83 -20.58 -26.34
CA PHE A 124 -2.00 -21.16 -25.67
C PHE A 124 -3.26 -21.02 -26.51
N THR A 125 -4.14 -22.00 -26.34
CA THR A 125 -5.51 -21.92 -26.87
C THR A 125 -6.47 -22.18 -25.73
N LEU A 126 -7.21 -21.14 -25.33
CA LEU A 126 -8.25 -21.24 -24.30
C LEU A 126 -9.48 -21.93 -24.86
N LYS A 127 -10.15 -22.69 -23.99
CA LYS A 127 -11.46 -23.29 -24.26
C LYS A 127 -12.53 -22.46 -23.62
N GLU A 128 -13.75 -22.52 -24.18
CA GLU A 128 -14.88 -21.85 -23.58
C GLU A 128 -15.17 -22.38 -22.17
N GLY A 129 -15.43 -21.49 -21.25
CA GLY A 129 -15.73 -21.77 -19.84
C GLY A 129 -16.88 -20.92 -19.34
N THR A 130 -17.25 -21.13 -18.08
CA THR A 130 -18.32 -20.38 -17.44
C THR A 130 -17.81 -19.06 -16.90
N TYR A 131 -18.48 -17.96 -17.25
CA TYR A 131 -18.24 -16.66 -16.59
C TYR A 131 -18.67 -16.76 -15.13
N ARG A 132 -17.81 -16.26 -14.23
CA ARG A 132 -18.10 -16.14 -12.80
C ARG A 132 -17.90 -14.67 -12.38
N PRO A 133 -18.88 -14.04 -11.74
CA PRO A 133 -18.70 -12.70 -11.18
C PRO A 133 -17.51 -12.67 -10.25
N ASN A 134 -16.83 -11.53 -10.19
CA ASN A 134 -15.80 -11.31 -9.19
C ASN A 134 -16.45 -11.27 -7.79
N GLN A 135 -15.72 -11.79 -6.83
CA GLN A 135 -16.06 -11.70 -5.42
C GLN A 135 -15.36 -10.48 -4.82
N GLN A 136 -16.04 -9.77 -3.93
CA GLN A 136 -15.43 -8.67 -3.21
C GLN A 136 -14.20 -9.14 -2.40
N MET A 137 -13.10 -8.40 -2.42
CA MET A 137 -11.79 -8.87 -1.89
C MET A 137 -11.81 -9.20 -0.40
N ARG A 138 -12.50 -8.40 0.41
CA ARG A 138 -12.54 -8.55 1.88
C ARG A 138 -13.61 -9.54 2.37
N SER A 139 -14.13 -10.38 1.49
CA SER A 139 -15.29 -11.19 1.81
C SER A 139 -15.04 -12.26 2.89
N GLY A 140 -13.87 -12.87 2.92
CA GLY A 140 -13.63 -14.05 3.74
C GLY A 140 -14.53 -15.25 3.39
N LEU A 141 -15.30 -15.17 2.31
CA LEU A 141 -16.20 -16.21 1.86
C LEU A 141 -15.40 -17.38 1.25
N PRO A 142 -15.67 -18.62 1.63
CA PRO A 142 -15.03 -19.78 1.01
C PRO A 142 -15.24 -19.83 -0.51
N LYS A 143 -14.26 -20.40 -1.23
CA LYS A 143 -14.40 -20.64 -2.67
C LYS A 143 -15.58 -21.57 -2.94
N GLY A 144 -16.37 -21.22 -3.97
CA GLY A 144 -17.50 -22.05 -4.42
C GLY A 144 -18.85 -21.68 -3.82
N GLU A 145 -18.89 -20.83 -2.81
CA GLU A 145 -20.16 -20.30 -2.30
C GLU A 145 -20.83 -19.37 -3.32
N PRO A 146 -22.17 -19.27 -3.30
CA PRO A 146 -22.91 -18.43 -4.24
C PRO A 146 -22.55 -16.96 -4.11
N LEU A 147 -22.42 -16.27 -5.24
CA LEU A 147 -22.33 -14.82 -5.33
C LEU A 147 -23.65 -14.26 -5.85
N VAL A 148 -24.21 -13.29 -5.14
CA VAL A 148 -25.51 -12.71 -5.41
C VAL A 148 -25.46 -11.20 -5.57
N SER A 149 -26.53 -10.60 -6.09
CA SER A 149 -26.64 -9.13 -6.16
C SER A 149 -26.68 -8.50 -4.77
N TYR A 150 -26.40 -7.20 -4.69
CA TYR A 150 -26.44 -6.48 -3.40
C TYR A 150 -27.84 -6.49 -2.78
N ASP A 151 -28.89 -6.33 -3.58
CA ASP A 151 -30.27 -6.32 -3.08
C ASP A 151 -30.76 -7.71 -2.63
N GLU A 152 -30.20 -8.77 -3.19
CA GLU A 152 -30.44 -10.14 -2.73
C GLU A 152 -29.62 -10.46 -1.46
N LEU A 153 -28.38 -9.94 -1.38
CA LEU A 153 -27.53 -10.11 -0.20
C LEU A 153 -28.10 -9.36 1.00
N TYR A 154 -28.48 -8.10 0.78
CA TYR A 154 -29.06 -7.19 1.75
C TYR A 154 -30.41 -6.67 1.24
N PRO A 155 -31.53 -7.36 1.51
CA PRO A 155 -32.85 -6.89 1.11
C PRO A 155 -33.10 -5.44 1.55
N PRO A 156 -33.74 -4.60 0.67
CA PRO A 156 -33.96 -3.18 0.97
C PRO A 156 -34.79 -2.96 2.24
N GLY A 157 -34.51 -1.87 2.96
CA GLY A 157 -35.21 -1.46 4.17
C GLY A 157 -34.34 -0.59 5.06
N HIS A 158 -34.93 0.03 6.07
CA HIS A 158 -34.24 0.94 6.98
C HIS A 158 -33.06 0.27 7.72
N ALA A 159 -33.21 -1.00 8.13
CA ALA A 159 -32.12 -1.75 8.75
C ALA A 159 -30.89 -1.91 7.82
N ARG A 160 -31.10 -2.02 6.48
CA ARG A 160 -29.97 -2.02 5.53
C ARG A 160 -29.22 -0.69 5.53
N GLU A 161 -29.93 0.43 5.56
CA GLU A 161 -29.31 1.77 5.64
C GLU A 161 -28.49 1.91 6.93
N THR A 162 -29.01 1.36 8.04
CA THR A 162 -28.28 1.30 9.30
C THR A 162 -27.00 0.45 9.18
N ILE A 163 -27.07 -0.72 8.53
CA ILE A 163 -25.91 -1.57 8.26
C ILE A 163 -24.86 -0.83 7.41
N GLU A 164 -25.29 -0.14 6.35
CA GLU A 164 -24.38 0.60 5.47
C GLU A 164 -23.59 1.69 6.20
N ARG A 165 -24.22 2.42 7.12
CA ARG A 165 -23.59 3.50 7.88
C ARG A 165 -22.88 3.07 9.17
N THR A 166 -23.00 1.78 9.57
CA THR A 166 -22.42 1.31 10.84
C THR A 166 -21.50 0.10 10.68
N CYS A 167 -21.87 -0.88 9.87
CA CYS A 167 -21.18 -2.17 9.79
C CYS A 167 -20.30 -2.30 8.55
N ILE A 168 -20.87 -2.07 7.36
CA ILE A 168 -20.20 -2.29 6.07
C ILE A 168 -18.99 -1.38 5.93
N MET A 169 -19.06 -0.16 6.43
CA MET A 169 -17.98 0.82 6.34
C MET A 169 -16.63 0.32 6.90
N CYS A 170 -16.64 -0.60 7.86
CA CYS A 170 -15.45 -1.19 8.46
C CYS A 170 -15.24 -2.66 8.06
N HIS A 171 -16.33 -3.42 7.94
CA HIS A 171 -16.26 -4.86 7.75
C HIS A 171 -16.36 -5.30 6.27
N GLY A 172 -16.84 -4.43 5.39
CA GLY A 172 -17.18 -4.80 4.03
C GLY A 172 -18.51 -5.57 3.94
N PRO A 173 -19.06 -5.74 2.72
CA PRO A 173 -20.41 -6.28 2.53
C PRO A 173 -20.52 -7.79 2.79
N ASP A 174 -19.44 -8.54 2.72
CA ASP A 174 -19.51 -10.01 2.86
C ASP A 174 -19.32 -10.51 4.30
N PHE A 175 -18.99 -9.61 5.24
CA PHE A 175 -18.70 -10.00 6.62
C PHE A 175 -19.92 -10.53 7.36
N LEU A 176 -21.02 -9.78 7.36
CA LEU A 176 -22.25 -10.14 8.09
C LEU A 176 -22.92 -11.40 7.54
N PRO A 177 -23.06 -11.56 6.19
CA PRO A 177 -23.68 -12.75 5.60
C PRO A 177 -23.00 -14.07 5.94
N ASN A 178 -21.72 -14.02 6.34
CA ASN A 178 -20.92 -15.19 6.65
C ASN A 178 -20.90 -15.56 8.14
N LYS A 179 -21.59 -14.82 9.02
CA LYS A 179 -21.60 -15.07 10.47
C LYS A 179 -22.56 -16.18 10.88
N GLN A 180 -23.75 -16.20 10.32
CA GLN A 180 -24.82 -17.14 10.67
C GLN A 180 -25.08 -17.18 12.19
N TRP A 181 -25.14 -15.99 12.82
CA TRP A 181 -25.28 -15.81 14.25
C TRP A 181 -26.75 -15.77 14.66
N ASP A 182 -27.05 -16.31 15.85
CA ASP A 182 -28.32 -16.13 16.50
C ASP A 182 -28.49 -14.71 17.10
N GLU A 183 -29.66 -14.44 17.68
CA GLU A 183 -29.98 -13.14 18.25
C GLU A 183 -29.01 -12.73 19.39
N SER A 184 -28.66 -13.68 20.25
CA SER A 184 -27.73 -13.43 21.36
C SER A 184 -26.34 -13.08 20.86
N GLN A 185 -25.86 -13.79 19.84
CA GLN A 185 -24.55 -13.54 19.22
C GLN A 185 -24.51 -12.20 18.47
N TRP A 186 -25.59 -11.82 17.78
CA TRP A 186 -25.69 -10.51 17.15
C TRP A 186 -25.68 -9.37 18.18
N ASN A 187 -26.45 -9.51 19.26
CA ASN A 187 -26.43 -8.54 20.35
C ASN A 187 -25.03 -8.41 20.98
N ALA A 188 -24.38 -9.53 21.29
CA ALA A 188 -23.02 -9.53 21.86
C ALA A 188 -22.00 -8.86 20.91
N GLY A 189 -22.13 -9.10 19.59
CA GLY A 189 -21.27 -8.44 18.60
C GLY A 189 -21.46 -6.93 18.55
N ILE A 190 -22.70 -6.44 18.62
CA ILE A 190 -23.00 -5.00 18.67
C ILE A 190 -22.48 -4.39 19.98
N ASP A 191 -22.70 -5.06 21.12
CA ASP A 191 -22.20 -4.62 22.43
C ASP A 191 -20.67 -4.48 22.42
N LEU A 192 -19.97 -5.46 21.82
CA LEU A 192 -18.51 -5.37 21.63
C LEU A 192 -18.10 -4.14 20.83
N MET A 193 -18.83 -3.81 19.74
CA MET A 193 -18.52 -2.64 18.92
C MET A 193 -18.78 -1.31 19.66
N GLN A 194 -19.67 -1.31 20.65
CA GLN A 194 -19.98 -0.13 21.47
C GLN A 194 -19.17 -0.06 22.78
N ASN A 195 -18.39 -1.10 23.11
CA ASN A 195 -17.67 -1.19 24.38
C ASN A 195 -16.47 -0.21 24.42
N PRO A 196 -16.51 0.84 25.25
CA PRO A 196 -15.39 1.77 25.37
C PRO A 196 -14.16 1.18 26.06
N ASN A 197 -14.33 0.04 26.75
CA ASN A 197 -13.25 -0.64 27.49
C ASN A 197 -12.60 -1.76 26.65
N ASP A 198 -13.05 -2.01 25.42
CA ASP A 198 -12.36 -2.93 24.52
C ASP A 198 -10.97 -2.38 24.16
N ASN A 199 -10.02 -3.28 23.87
CA ASN A 199 -8.63 -2.92 23.56
C ASN A 199 -8.50 -1.87 22.46
N ALA A 200 -9.41 -1.87 21.49
CA ALA A 200 -9.46 -0.89 20.44
C ALA A 200 -10.47 0.27 20.70
N GLY A 201 -11.20 0.27 21.83
CA GLY A 201 -12.23 1.25 22.17
C GLY A 201 -13.54 1.11 21.41
N ALA A 202 -14.52 1.94 21.78
CA ALA A 202 -15.80 1.95 21.09
C ALA A 202 -15.65 2.39 19.63
N ARG A 203 -15.96 1.50 18.68
CA ARG A 203 -16.03 1.82 17.25
C ARG A 203 -17.34 2.56 16.93
N LEU A 204 -18.43 2.11 17.54
CA LEU A 204 -19.72 2.77 17.49
C LEU A 204 -19.89 3.64 18.76
N VAL A 205 -20.05 4.92 18.58
CA VAL A 205 -20.22 5.86 19.72
C VAL A 205 -21.64 5.80 20.28
N PRO A 206 -21.85 6.23 21.54
CA PRO A 206 -23.19 6.42 22.09
C PRO A 206 -24.04 7.30 21.16
N GLY A 207 -25.30 6.91 20.94
CA GLY A 207 -26.21 7.61 20.03
C GLY A 207 -26.08 7.23 18.54
N THR A 208 -25.25 6.23 18.21
CA THR A 208 -25.16 5.70 16.83
C THR A 208 -26.50 5.17 16.31
N PHE A 209 -27.29 4.56 17.19
CA PHE A 209 -28.64 4.05 16.88
C PHE A 209 -29.72 4.99 17.43
N ALA A 210 -30.73 5.28 16.62
CA ALA A 210 -31.94 5.91 17.08
C ALA A 210 -32.78 4.93 17.94
N ALA A 211 -33.81 5.44 18.62
CA ALA A 211 -34.69 4.61 19.42
C ALA A 211 -35.38 3.52 18.55
N GLY A 212 -35.28 2.25 18.96
CA GLY A 212 -35.84 1.10 18.24
C GLY A 212 -35.01 0.60 17.05
N GLU A 213 -34.01 1.34 16.63
CA GLU A 213 -33.21 1.01 15.44
C GLU A 213 -32.28 -0.19 15.66
N ARG A 214 -31.78 -0.37 16.89
CA ARG A 214 -30.97 -1.52 17.24
C ARG A 214 -31.78 -2.82 17.18
N GLU A 215 -32.98 -2.82 17.72
CA GLU A 215 -33.90 -3.95 17.71
C GLU A 215 -34.30 -4.34 16.28
N GLU A 216 -34.61 -3.34 15.44
CA GLU A 216 -34.88 -3.55 14.01
C GLU A 216 -33.66 -4.15 13.29
N LEU A 217 -32.46 -3.63 13.57
CA LEU A 217 -31.21 -4.14 13.01
C LEU A 217 -30.99 -5.61 13.40
N VAL A 218 -31.11 -5.97 14.68
CA VAL A 218 -30.93 -7.36 15.15
C VAL A 218 -31.96 -8.29 14.51
N ALA A 219 -33.24 -7.89 14.46
CA ALA A 219 -34.28 -8.68 13.79
C ALA A 219 -33.97 -8.92 12.30
N TYR A 220 -33.46 -7.87 11.60
CA TYR A 220 -33.04 -8.00 10.21
C TYR A 220 -31.84 -8.96 10.06
N LEU A 221 -30.84 -8.87 10.95
CA LEU A 221 -29.64 -9.72 10.91
C LEU A 221 -30.00 -11.20 11.16
N VAL A 222 -30.84 -11.47 12.15
CA VAL A 222 -31.32 -12.84 12.43
C VAL A 222 -32.12 -13.40 11.24
N LYS A 223 -33.01 -12.61 10.67
CA LYS A 223 -33.83 -13.03 9.52
C LYS A 223 -33.00 -13.37 8.28
N ASN A 224 -32.00 -12.56 7.97
CA ASN A 224 -31.25 -12.67 6.70
C ASN A 224 -29.91 -13.43 6.86
N PHE A 225 -29.29 -13.41 8.05
CA PHE A 225 -27.96 -13.95 8.33
C PHE A 225 -27.94 -14.80 9.62
N GLY A 226 -29.08 -15.32 10.05
CA GLY A 226 -29.20 -16.21 11.21
C GLY A 226 -28.67 -17.63 10.93
N PRO A 227 -28.78 -18.54 11.94
CA PRO A 227 -28.21 -19.89 11.84
C PRO A 227 -28.71 -20.72 10.66
N ASP A 228 -29.93 -20.50 10.23
CA ASP A 228 -30.56 -21.24 9.11
C ASP A 228 -30.25 -20.61 7.74
N SER A 229 -29.55 -19.48 7.70
CA SER A 229 -29.21 -18.80 6.45
C SER A 229 -28.05 -19.52 5.72
N LYS A 230 -28.06 -19.46 4.39
CA LYS A 230 -26.95 -19.97 3.57
C LYS A 230 -25.87 -18.92 3.45
N LYS A 231 -24.60 -19.33 3.55
CA LYS A 231 -23.45 -18.48 3.21
C LYS A 231 -23.57 -18.04 1.76
N ARG A 232 -23.30 -16.78 1.53
CA ARG A 232 -23.30 -16.18 0.21
C ARG A 232 -22.49 -14.87 0.25
N GLY A 233 -22.00 -14.47 -0.88
CA GLY A 233 -21.20 -13.25 -0.99
C GLY A 233 -21.71 -12.30 -2.06
N LEU A 234 -21.16 -11.12 -2.09
CA LEU A 234 -21.48 -10.09 -3.06
C LEU A 234 -20.81 -10.38 -4.40
N ALA A 235 -21.62 -10.50 -5.45
CA ALA A 235 -21.13 -10.43 -6.82
C ALA A 235 -20.76 -8.99 -7.16
N VAL A 236 -19.49 -8.76 -7.54
CA VAL A 236 -19.02 -7.45 -7.99
C VAL A 236 -18.66 -7.49 -9.48
N PRO A 237 -18.83 -6.38 -10.23
CA PRO A 237 -18.48 -6.34 -11.63
C PRO A 237 -16.95 -6.49 -11.82
N ASP A 238 -16.54 -6.88 -13.03
CA ASP A 238 -15.12 -6.88 -13.41
C ASP A 238 -14.60 -5.44 -13.47
N GLU A 239 -13.31 -5.28 -13.20
CA GLU A 239 -12.62 -4.00 -13.34
C GLU A 239 -12.62 -3.56 -14.80
N PRO A 240 -12.66 -2.24 -15.08
CA PRO A 240 -12.49 -1.70 -16.42
C PRO A 240 -11.16 -2.13 -17.02
N ILE A 241 -11.17 -2.63 -18.26
CA ILE A 241 -9.98 -3.11 -18.96
C ILE A 241 -9.47 -2.04 -19.92
N ASP A 242 -8.28 -1.49 -19.62
CA ASP A 242 -7.43 -0.80 -20.59
C ASP A 242 -6.38 -1.79 -21.10
N GLU A 243 -6.69 -2.50 -22.20
CA GLU A 243 -5.82 -3.54 -22.75
C GLU A 243 -4.44 -2.99 -23.13
N LYS A 244 -4.36 -1.75 -23.61
CA LYS A 244 -3.11 -1.11 -24.01
C LYS A 244 -2.22 -0.80 -22.80
N ALA A 245 -2.80 -0.32 -21.70
CA ALA A 245 -2.06 -0.09 -20.46
C ALA A 245 -1.61 -1.42 -19.85
N LEU A 246 -2.50 -2.40 -19.78
CA LEU A 246 -2.23 -3.72 -19.23
C LEU A 246 -1.18 -4.48 -20.05
N GLY A 247 -1.22 -4.41 -21.39
CA GLY A 247 -0.24 -5.06 -22.26
C GLY A 247 1.20 -4.58 -22.05
N LYS A 248 1.39 -3.35 -21.54
CA LYS A 248 2.71 -2.81 -21.17
C LYS A 248 3.14 -3.23 -19.77
N ALA A 249 2.20 -3.51 -18.89
CA ALA A 249 2.47 -3.77 -17.49
C ALA A 249 3.04 -5.16 -17.24
N MET A 250 3.80 -5.26 -16.15
CA MET A 250 4.25 -6.53 -15.60
C MET A 250 4.25 -6.46 -14.07
N PHE A 251 3.71 -7.50 -13.45
CA PHE A 251 3.84 -7.76 -12.03
C PHE A 251 4.93 -8.79 -11.78
N ILE A 252 5.65 -8.64 -10.66
CA ILE A 252 6.51 -9.67 -10.10
C ILE A 252 6.12 -9.85 -8.63
N GLU A 253 5.81 -11.07 -8.22
CA GLU A 253 5.61 -11.44 -6.82
C GLU A 253 6.69 -12.42 -6.37
N TYR A 254 7.41 -12.02 -5.33
CA TYR A 254 8.43 -12.83 -4.65
C TYR A 254 7.76 -13.48 -3.45
N HIS A 255 7.49 -14.79 -3.53
CA HIS A 255 6.85 -15.52 -2.44
C HIS A 255 7.85 -15.91 -1.37
N ILE A 256 7.56 -15.53 -0.14
CA ILE A 256 8.47 -15.79 0.98
C ILE A 256 8.48 -17.28 1.35
N PRO A 257 9.66 -17.87 1.65
CA PRO A 257 9.72 -19.21 2.20
C PRO A 257 8.94 -19.32 3.52
N PRO A 258 8.29 -20.47 3.78
CA PRO A 258 7.60 -20.69 5.04
C PRO A 258 8.57 -20.65 6.23
N LEU A 259 8.05 -20.28 7.42
CA LEU A 259 8.82 -20.42 8.65
C LEU A 259 8.96 -21.91 9.02
N PRO A 260 10.03 -22.29 9.72
CA PRO A 260 10.16 -23.63 10.28
C PRO A 260 9.02 -23.98 11.25
N LYS A 261 8.45 -22.97 11.91
CA LYS A 261 7.31 -23.09 12.82
C LYS A 261 6.47 -21.82 12.80
N GLY A 262 5.14 -21.96 12.70
CA GLY A 262 4.18 -20.86 12.68
C GLY A 262 3.87 -20.38 11.27
N ASP A 263 3.00 -19.38 11.19
CA ASP A 263 2.48 -18.82 9.96
C ASP A 263 3.13 -17.48 9.64
N ARG A 264 3.27 -17.18 8.36
CA ARG A 264 3.61 -15.86 7.85
C ARG A 264 2.36 -14.99 7.77
N GLY A 265 2.54 -13.68 7.89
CA GLY A 265 1.46 -12.72 7.68
C GLY A 265 2.02 -11.31 7.53
N PHE A 266 2.28 -10.92 6.30
CA PHE A 266 2.83 -9.61 5.98
C PHE A 266 1.88 -8.47 6.33
N HIS A 267 2.47 -7.32 6.65
CA HIS A 267 1.73 -6.07 6.75
C HIS A 267 2.34 -5.01 5.81
N ASP A 268 3.34 -4.28 6.21
CA ASP A 268 3.95 -3.23 5.37
C ASP A 268 5.27 -3.70 4.75
N ALA A 269 5.59 -3.19 3.56
CA ALA A 269 6.94 -3.18 2.99
C ALA A 269 7.50 -1.75 2.97
N HIS A 270 8.81 -1.65 2.86
CA HIS A 270 9.53 -0.39 2.79
C HIS A 270 10.72 -0.51 1.84
N LEU A 271 10.81 0.42 0.89
CA LEU A 271 11.95 0.55 -0.01
C LEU A 271 13.18 1.03 0.77
N SER A 272 14.36 0.54 0.46
CA SER A 272 15.57 1.00 1.12
C SER A 272 16.56 1.65 0.17
N GLN A 273 17.45 2.45 0.72
CA GLN A 273 18.49 3.17 -0.04
C GLN A 273 19.40 2.24 -0.88
N ASN A 274 19.56 0.98 -0.46
CA ASN A 274 20.41 0.00 -1.15
C ASN A 274 19.65 -0.90 -2.14
N GLY A 275 18.34 -0.69 -2.28
CA GLY A 275 17.46 -1.42 -3.18
C GLY A 275 16.91 -2.75 -2.67
N ASP A 276 17.20 -3.14 -1.42
CA ASP A 276 16.50 -4.23 -0.74
C ASP A 276 15.10 -3.77 -0.33
N ILE A 277 14.16 -4.70 -0.23
CA ILE A 277 12.81 -4.43 0.25
C ILE A 277 12.69 -4.98 1.67
N TRP A 278 12.48 -4.10 2.63
CA TRP A 278 12.21 -4.49 4.00
C TRP A 278 10.73 -4.76 4.22
N TYR A 279 10.39 -5.68 5.13
CA TYR A 279 9.00 -6.06 5.39
C TYR A 279 8.76 -6.37 6.88
N VAL A 280 7.51 -6.22 7.28
CA VAL A 280 7.00 -6.71 8.56
C VAL A 280 6.23 -8.00 8.34
N ASP A 281 6.64 -9.05 9.03
CA ASP A 281 5.86 -10.27 9.18
C ASP A 281 5.22 -10.29 10.58
N ALA A 282 4.01 -9.74 10.64
CA ALA A 282 3.31 -9.54 11.92
C ALA A 282 2.91 -10.85 12.59
N ARG A 283 2.59 -11.92 11.83
CA ARG A 283 2.26 -13.24 12.40
C ARG A 283 3.52 -14.02 12.77
N GLY A 284 4.51 -13.99 11.90
CA GLY A 284 5.79 -14.66 12.10
C GLY A 284 6.69 -13.98 13.12
N LEU A 285 6.33 -12.79 13.63
CA LEU A 285 7.14 -11.97 14.53
C LEU A 285 8.54 -11.71 13.98
N GLN A 286 8.61 -11.27 12.73
CA GLN A 286 9.86 -10.94 12.05
C GLN A 286 9.82 -9.50 11.51
N VAL A 287 10.97 -8.84 11.54
CA VAL A 287 11.35 -7.84 10.54
C VAL A 287 12.27 -8.56 9.57
N GLY A 288 12.14 -8.30 8.28
CA GLY A 288 13.01 -8.96 7.33
C GLY A 288 13.28 -8.11 6.11
N LYS A 289 14.17 -8.60 5.25
CA LYS A 289 14.45 -7.99 3.96
C LYS A 289 14.58 -9.03 2.85
N MET A 290 14.31 -8.58 1.65
CA MET A 290 14.47 -9.34 0.42
C MET A 290 15.30 -8.54 -0.58
N ASP A 291 16.30 -9.17 -1.17
CA ASP A 291 17.01 -8.62 -2.32
C ASP A 291 16.29 -9.03 -3.61
N PRO A 292 15.61 -8.11 -4.32
CA PRO A 292 14.85 -8.45 -5.52
C PRO A 292 15.72 -8.82 -6.72
N ARG A 293 17.01 -8.49 -6.70
CA ARG A 293 17.99 -8.86 -7.75
C ARG A 293 18.34 -10.35 -7.74
N THR A 294 18.14 -11.00 -6.61
CA THR A 294 18.50 -12.40 -6.38
C THR A 294 17.34 -13.26 -5.87
N ALA A 295 16.26 -12.63 -5.39
CA ALA A 295 15.15 -13.23 -4.67
C ALA A 295 15.60 -13.93 -3.36
N THR A 296 16.58 -13.36 -2.65
CA THR A 296 17.06 -13.89 -1.35
C THR A 296 16.43 -13.15 -0.19
N TRP A 297 16.11 -13.90 0.86
CA TRP A 297 15.39 -13.42 2.04
C TRP A 297 16.25 -13.50 3.29
N THR A 298 16.10 -12.53 4.19
CA THR A 298 16.74 -12.52 5.50
C THR A 298 15.71 -12.10 6.54
N ASP A 299 15.53 -12.91 7.59
CA ASP A 299 14.62 -12.64 8.70
C ASP A 299 15.40 -12.22 9.95
N TYR A 300 14.84 -11.29 10.71
CA TYR A 300 15.31 -10.82 12.02
C TYR A 300 14.17 -10.99 13.03
N PRO A 301 14.20 -12.03 13.88
CA PRO A 301 13.11 -12.31 14.82
C PRO A 301 13.03 -11.26 15.94
N VAL A 302 11.84 -10.73 16.20
CA VAL A 302 11.59 -9.85 17.34
C VAL A 302 11.37 -10.65 18.62
N ALA A 303 11.68 -10.04 19.79
CA ALA A 303 11.78 -10.74 21.07
C ALA A 303 10.45 -11.31 21.61
N GLY A 304 9.30 -10.90 21.07
CA GLY A 304 8.00 -11.44 21.50
C GLY A 304 6.79 -10.71 20.92
N PRO A 305 5.58 -11.23 21.16
CA PRO A 305 4.34 -10.72 20.56
C PRO A 305 4.00 -9.29 20.94
N GLN A 306 4.50 -8.77 22.07
CA GLN A 306 4.36 -7.37 22.47
C GLN A 306 5.09 -6.41 21.52
N TYR A 307 6.04 -6.90 20.73
CA TYR A 307 6.76 -6.13 19.72
C TYR A 307 6.31 -6.44 18.29
N ARG A 308 5.17 -7.11 18.15
CA ARG A 308 4.56 -7.34 16.83
C ARG A 308 4.49 -6.03 16.07
N GLY A 309 4.99 -6.05 14.83
CA GLY A 309 5.10 -4.85 14.01
C GLY A 309 3.93 -4.61 13.08
N HIS A 310 3.87 -3.37 12.57
CA HIS A 310 2.87 -2.94 11.59
C HIS A 310 3.53 -2.23 10.40
N GLY A 311 4.10 -1.03 10.59
CA GLY A 311 4.78 -0.25 9.56
C GLY A 311 6.28 -0.18 9.75
N LEU A 312 6.98 0.27 8.70
CA LEU A 312 8.43 0.46 8.63
C LEU A 312 8.79 1.83 8.10
N THR A 313 9.97 2.32 8.52
CA THR A 313 10.67 3.46 7.90
C THR A 313 12.19 3.25 8.03
N GLN A 314 12.98 3.99 7.23
CA GLN A 314 14.44 3.95 7.26
C GLN A 314 15.00 5.32 7.64
N ASP A 315 15.96 5.37 8.58
CA ASP A 315 16.68 6.60 8.91
C ASP A 315 17.87 6.84 7.96
N ALA A 316 18.47 8.03 8.05
CA ALA A 316 19.61 8.39 7.21
C ALA A 316 20.88 7.54 7.45
N SER A 317 20.95 6.81 8.57
CA SER A 317 22.04 5.85 8.85
C SER A 317 21.84 4.54 8.09
N GLY A 318 20.65 4.34 7.53
CA GLY A 318 20.21 3.12 6.86
C GLY A 318 19.55 2.12 7.81
N ASP A 319 19.36 2.44 9.09
CA ASP A 319 18.73 1.56 10.06
C ASP A 319 17.21 1.57 9.86
N ILE A 320 16.61 0.43 10.12
CA ILE A 320 15.16 0.24 9.95
C ILE A 320 14.46 0.41 11.30
N TRP A 321 13.39 1.18 11.25
CA TRP A 321 12.51 1.41 12.38
C TRP A 321 11.14 0.81 12.10
N MET A 322 10.70 -0.07 12.96
CA MET A 322 9.39 -0.73 12.88
C MET A 322 8.50 -0.22 13.99
N ALA A 323 7.26 0.11 13.61
CA ALA A 323 6.21 0.41 14.54
C ALA A 323 5.77 -0.87 15.27
N GLY A 324 6.26 -1.05 16.48
CA GLY A 324 5.88 -2.17 17.34
C GLY A 324 4.66 -1.86 18.20
N HIS A 325 3.97 -2.88 18.70
CA HIS A 325 2.77 -2.66 19.52
C HIS A 325 3.03 -1.90 20.81
N THR A 326 4.23 -2.06 21.43
CA THR A 326 4.55 -1.46 22.74
C THR A 326 5.87 -0.69 22.76
N ALA A 327 6.57 -0.59 21.63
CA ALA A 327 7.87 0.07 21.53
C ALA A 327 8.20 0.44 20.09
N PHE A 328 9.01 1.47 19.89
CA PHE A 328 9.80 1.57 18.67
C PHE A 328 10.79 0.41 18.61
N VAL A 329 10.91 -0.24 17.47
CA VAL A 329 11.84 -1.35 17.23
C VAL A 329 12.85 -0.93 16.18
N ARG A 330 14.11 -0.74 16.55
CA ARG A 330 15.20 -0.43 15.63
C ARG A 330 15.97 -1.68 15.27
N VAL A 331 16.18 -1.90 13.99
CA VAL A 331 17.05 -2.94 13.44
C VAL A 331 18.26 -2.26 12.80
N ASP A 332 19.45 -2.53 13.31
CA ASP A 332 20.70 -2.16 12.65
C ASP A 332 20.79 -2.94 11.32
N SER A 333 20.76 -2.23 10.21
CA SER A 333 20.67 -2.83 8.86
C SER A 333 21.93 -3.60 8.45
N LYS A 334 23.06 -3.38 9.13
CA LYS A 334 24.36 -4.01 8.85
C LYS A 334 24.60 -5.25 9.71
N THR A 335 24.25 -5.17 10.99
CA THR A 335 24.51 -6.25 11.96
C THR A 335 23.30 -7.11 12.26
N GLY A 336 22.09 -6.59 12.02
CA GLY A 336 20.84 -7.24 12.43
C GLY A 336 20.51 -7.12 13.93
N GLU A 337 21.29 -6.33 14.70
CA GLU A 337 21.01 -6.07 16.11
C GLU A 337 19.68 -5.35 16.26
N ILE A 338 18.81 -5.83 17.17
CA ILE A 338 17.51 -5.22 17.43
C ILE A 338 17.53 -4.52 18.79
N LYS A 339 17.07 -3.25 18.81
CA LYS A 339 16.87 -2.45 20.02
C LYS A 339 15.40 -2.02 20.14
N TYR A 340 14.94 -1.95 21.39
CA TYR A 340 13.56 -1.62 21.74
C TYR A 340 13.54 -0.35 22.58
N TYR A 341 12.64 0.60 22.23
CA TYR A 341 12.41 1.85 22.96
C TYR A 341 10.93 1.88 23.35
N PRO A 342 10.58 1.45 24.59
CA PRO A 342 9.19 1.32 25.04
C PRO A 342 8.45 2.65 25.06
N TYR A 343 7.14 2.60 24.81
CA TYR A 343 6.24 3.73 25.06
C TYR A 343 5.86 3.71 26.55
N ASP A 344 6.20 4.77 27.27
CA ASP A 344 5.75 4.97 28.64
C ASP A 344 4.41 5.71 28.63
N THR A 345 3.35 4.98 28.23
CA THR A 345 2.00 5.54 28.11
C THR A 345 1.16 5.26 29.35
N GLU A 346 0.40 6.27 29.79
CA GLU A 346 -0.66 6.14 30.80
C GLU A 346 -1.97 5.58 30.23
N ALA A 347 -2.03 5.33 28.92
CA ALA A 347 -3.23 4.79 28.28
C ALA A 347 -3.59 3.41 28.87
N LYS A 348 -4.88 3.22 29.18
CA LYS A 348 -5.42 1.95 29.69
C LYS A 348 -5.33 0.80 28.69
N ARG A 349 -4.96 1.08 27.44
CA ARG A 349 -4.90 0.15 26.32
C ARG A 349 -3.47 -0.01 25.84
N PRO A 350 -3.09 -1.18 25.30
CA PRO A 350 -1.82 -1.31 24.60
C PRO A 350 -1.69 -0.22 23.52
N PRO A 351 -0.53 0.42 23.37
CA PRO A 351 -0.38 1.55 22.44
C PRO A 351 -0.72 1.20 20.99
N HIS A 352 -0.28 0.07 20.50
CA HIS A 352 -0.42 -0.42 19.14
C HIS A 352 0.16 0.53 18.10
N GLY A 353 1.50 0.54 18.01
CA GLY A 353 2.23 1.28 17.00
C GLY A 353 1.81 0.87 15.58
N ASN A 354 1.69 1.86 14.68
CA ASN A 354 1.09 1.65 13.36
C ASN A 354 1.97 2.13 12.23
N THR A 355 2.08 3.43 12.02
CA THR A 355 2.80 3.99 10.89
C THR A 355 3.95 4.86 11.38
N PRO A 356 5.22 4.46 11.15
CA PRO A 356 6.37 5.26 11.54
C PRO A 356 6.78 6.21 10.41
N PHE A 357 7.42 7.32 10.79
CA PHE A 357 8.01 8.30 9.88
C PHE A 357 9.28 8.94 10.47
N VAL A 358 10.16 9.45 9.61
CA VAL A 358 11.38 10.16 10.01
C VAL A 358 11.23 11.63 9.71
N ASP A 359 11.50 12.52 10.68
CA ASP A 359 11.51 13.97 10.45
C ASP A 359 12.87 14.46 9.89
N SER A 360 12.96 15.75 9.53
CA SER A 360 14.17 16.34 8.97
C SER A 360 15.38 16.31 9.93
N LYS A 361 15.13 16.16 11.24
CA LYS A 361 16.14 16.04 12.31
C LYS A 361 16.49 14.58 12.62
N GLN A 362 15.90 13.64 11.87
CA GLN A 362 16.08 12.21 12.05
C GLN A 362 15.49 11.66 13.36
N ASN A 363 14.51 12.32 13.95
CA ASN A 363 13.69 11.73 14.98
C ASN A 363 12.67 10.78 14.33
N ILE A 364 12.27 9.77 15.10
CA ILE A 364 11.27 8.79 14.62
C ILE A 364 9.94 9.11 15.24
N TRP A 365 8.94 9.25 14.42
CA TRP A 365 7.56 9.48 14.80
C TRP A 365 6.70 8.27 14.49
N GLU A 366 5.65 8.04 15.28
CA GLU A 366 4.79 6.87 15.12
C GLU A 366 3.37 7.16 15.62
N SER A 367 2.36 6.66 14.91
CA SER A 367 0.98 6.68 15.38
C SER A 367 0.70 5.50 16.31
N LEU A 368 0.08 5.76 17.47
CA LEU A 368 -0.32 4.77 18.48
C LEU A 368 -1.84 4.63 18.49
N SER A 369 -2.35 3.78 17.61
CA SER A 369 -3.77 3.74 17.24
C SER A 369 -4.72 3.49 18.43
N TRP A 370 -4.39 2.57 19.33
CA TRP A 370 -5.28 2.23 20.45
C TRP A 370 -5.13 3.14 21.65
N ALA A 371 -3.98 3.80 21.79
CA ALA A 371 -3.74 4.77 22.86
C ALA A 371 -4.33 6.17 22.57
N ASN A 372 -4.69 6.46 21.31
CA ASN A 372 -5.04 7.80 20.84
C ASN A 372 -3.90 8.81 21.01
N GLU A 373 -2.70 8.39 20.65
CA GLU A 373 -1.48 9.17 20.82
C GLU A 373 -0.64 9.10 19.55
N ILE A 374 0.31 10.00 19.43
CA ILE A 374 1.50 9.83 18.59
C ILE A 374 2.73 9.83 19.48
N ALA A 375 3.74 9.03 19.11
CA ALA A 375 5.01 8.96 19.80
C ALA A 375 6.12 9.59 18.97
N LYS A 376 7.10 10.18 19.64
CA LYS A 376 8.36 10.66 19.07
C LYS A 376 9.52 10.06 19.83
N TRP A 377 10.42 9.35 19.15
CA TRP A 377 11.74 9.04 19.67
C TRP A 377 12.72 10.13 19.22
N ASP A 378 13.40 10.78 20.17
CA ASP A 378 14.34 11.87 19.89
C ASP A 378 15.75 11.30 19.66
N ARG A 379 16.31 11.56 18.48
CA ARG A 379 17.63 11.05 18.10
C ARG A 379 18.75 11.54 19.00
N THR A 380 18.65 12.75 19.54
CA THR A 380 19.70 13.39 20.32
C THR A 380 19.74 12.88 21.76
N THR A 381 18.57 12.74 22.39
CA THR A 381 18.42 12.34 23.79
C THR A 381 18.17 10.85 23.97
N GLY A 382 17.59 10.19 22.96
CA GLY A 382 17.11 8.81 23.03
C GLY A 382 15.79 8.66 23.79
N GLU A 383 15.16 9.76 24.18
CA GLU A 383 13.90 9.77 24.93
C GLU A 383 12.69 9.62 24.02
N VAL A 384 11.64 9.02 24.57
CA VAL A 384 10.33 8.90 23.92
C VAL A 384 9.36 9.92 24.52
N SER A 385 8.73 10.72 23.67
CA SER A 385 7.68 11.67 24.05
C SER A 385 6.35 11.24 23.43
N LEU A 386 5.25 11.44 24.17
CA LEU A 386 3.90 11.08 23.72
C LEU A 386 3.02 12.34 23.62
N TYR A 387 2.17 12.38 22.60
CA TYR A 387 1.26 13.50 22.35
C TYR A 387 -0.14 12.93 22.12
N LYS A 388 -1.08 13.27 23.02
CA LYS A 388 -2.47 12.80 22.92
C LYS A 388 -3.19 13.50 21.77
N THR A 389 -3.90 12.71 20.94
CA THR A 389 -4.75 13.24 19.88
C THR A 389 -6.00 13.93 20.46
N PRO A 390 -6.54 14.99 19.81
CA PRO A 390 -7.62 15.78 20.37
C PRO A 390 -8.96 15.03 20.45
N THR A 391 -9.22 14.12 19.53
CA THR A 391 -10.47 13.36 19.50
C THR A 391 -10.29 11.97 20.07
N ASP A 392 -11.06 11.62 21.11
CA ASP A 392 -11.04 10.28 21.70
C ASP A 392 -11.57 9.21 20.72
N ASN A 393 -10.98 8.01 20.81
CA ASN A 393 -11.31 6.88 19.94
C ASN A 393 -11.20 7.21 18.43
N SER A 394 -10.29 8.09 18.06
CA SER A 394 -10.04 8.45 16.66
C SER A 394 -9.43 7.30 15.88
N PHE A 395 -8.62 6.47 16.54
CA PHE A 395 -7.79 5.45 15.95
C PHE A 395 -6.88 6.05 14.87
N ALA A 396 -5.90 6.86 15.31
CA ALA A 396 -4.88 7.44 14.44
C ALA A 396 -4.11 6.32 13.72
N TYR A 397 -4.43 6.07 12.45
CA TYR A 397 -3.94 4.91 11.71
C TYR A 397 -2.78 5.27 10.80
N GLY A 398 -3.07 5.85 9.64
CA GLY A 398 -2.05 6.33 8.72
C GLY A 398 -1.41 7.61 9.21
N MET A 399 -0.10 7.74 9.03
CA MET A 399 0.65 8.94 9.36
C MET A 399 1.60 9.29 8.24
N VAL A 400 1.80 10.58 8.01
CA VAL A 400 2.82 11.11 7.12
C VAL A 400 3.39 12.40 7.71
N MET A 401 4.64 12.70 7.37
CA MET A 401 5.28 13.97 7.66
C MET A 401 5.32 14.81 6.37
N ASP A 402 4.92 16.08 6.44
CA ASP A 402 5.11 16.98 5.32
C ASP A 402 6.52 17.60 5.31
N LYS A 403 6.87 18.29 4.22
CA LYS A 403 8.20 18.91 4.05
C LYS A 403 8.56 19.99 5.08
N ASN A 404 7.61 20.39 5.94
CA ASN A 404 7.80 21.35 7.02
C ASN A 404 7.77 20.67 8.39
N ASP A 405 7.98 19.36 8.45
CA ASP A 405 7.93 18.53 9.66
C ASP A 405 6.59 18.61 10.40
N LYS A 406 5.48 18.84 9.70
CA LYS A 406 4.15 18.73 10.30
C LYS A 406 3.66 17.29 10.15
N VAL A 407 3.13 16.76 11.23
CA VAL A 407 2.55 15.41 11.26
C VAL A 407 1.11 15.47 10.77
N TRP A 408 0.75 14.58 9.85
CA TRP A 408 -0.60 14.42 9.35
C TRP A 408 -1.08 13.01 9.62
N LEU A 409 -2.31 12.86 10.15
CA LEU A 409 -2.91 11.59 10.54
C LEU A 409 -4.18 11.32 9.76
N ALA A 410 -4.43 10.05 9.48
CA ALA A 410 -5.73 9.53 9.10
C ALA A 410 -6.40 8.93 10.35
N ASP A 411 -7.44 9.57 10.84
CA ASP A 411 -8.25 9.07 11.95
C ASP A 411 -9.29 8.10 11.39
N TRP A 412 -9.02 6.80 11.49
CA TRP A 412 -9.82 5.79 10.81
C TRP A 412 -11.29 5.81 11.21
N TRP A 413 -11.58 5.74 12.52
CA TRP A 413 -12.98 5.59 12.97
C TRP A 413 -13.75 6.89 13.08
N ARG A 414 -13.09 8.01 13.25
CA ARG A 414 -13.74 9.32 13.30
C ARG A 414 -13.70 10.05 11.98
N CYS A 415 -13.01 9.45 11.02
CA CYS A 415 -12.90 9.95 9.66
C CYS A 415 -12.53 11.43 9.61
N LYS A 416 -11.30 11.72 10.02
CA LYS A 416 -10.71 13.06 10.01
C LYS A 416 -9.29 12.99 9.46
N VAL A 417 -8.87 14.05 8.81
CA VAL A 417 -7.46 14.35 8.60
C VAL A 417 -7.03 15.25 9.75
N THR A 418 -6.05 14.83 10.54
CA THR A 418 -5.61 15.58 11.73
C THR A 418 -4.16 16.01 11.54
N LYS A 419 -3.90 17.31 11.69
CA LYS A 419 -2.56 17.91 11.64
C LYS A 419 -2.04 18.16 13.05
N PHE A 420 -0.77 17.84 13.29
CA PHE A 420 -0.04 18.23 14.50
C PHE A 420 1.20 19.04 14.12
N ASP A 421 1.39 20.16 14.80
CA ASP A 421 2.59 20.97 14.71
C ASP A 421 3.51 20.69 15.90
N PRO A 422 4.69 20.04 15.68
CA PRO A 422 5.59 19.73 16.78
C PRO A 422 6.26 20.95 17.43
N VAL A 423 6.22 22.13 16.80
CA VAL A 423 6.89 23.34 17.30
C VAL A 423 6.11 23.98 18.45
N ASP A 424 4.79 24.07 18.31
CA ASP A 424 3.90 24.70 19.29
C ASP A 424 2.90 23.72 19.91
N SER A 425 2.98 22.44 19.54
CA SER A 425 2.09 21.36 19.99
C SER A 425 0.62 21.60 19.66
N GLN A 426 0.33 22.30 18.57
CA GLN A 426 -1.03 22.60 18.14
C GLN A 426 -1.62 21.51 17.23
N TRP A 427 -2.89 21.22 17.45
CA TRP A 427 -3.69 20.30 16.67
C TRP A 427 -4.75 21.00 15.84
N ILE A 428 -4.94 20.55 14.59
CA ILE A 428 -6.03 21.00 13.72
C ILE A 428 -6.67 19.76 13.08
N GLU A 429 -8.00 19.68 13.15
CA GLU A 429 -8.77 18.57 12.55
C GLU A 429 -9.58 19.05 11.36
N TYR A 430 -9.54 18.30 10.27
CA TYR A 430 -10.26 18.54 9.03
C TYR A 430 -11.26 17.42 8.78
N ALA A 431 -12.51 17.78 8.54
CA ALA A 431 -13.56 16.82 8.20
C ALA A 431 -13.62 16.63 6.69
N PRO A 432 -13.59 15.40 6.16
CA PRO A 432 -13.91 15.11 4.76
C PRO A 432 -15.31 15.61 4.37
N LEU A 433 -15.51 15.86 3.07
CA LEU A 433 -16.81 16.30 2.55
C LEU A 433 -17.86 15.20 2.65
N THR A 434 -17.44 13.95 2.46
CA THR A 434 -18.34 12.79 2.52
C THR A 434 -18.38 12.20 3.93
N ARG A 435 -19.59 12.04 4.46
CA ARG A 435 -19.87 11.37 5.74
C ARG A 435 -21.18 10.59 5.65
N PRO A 436 -21.32 9.43 6.35
CA PRO A 436 -20.29 8.78 7.18
C PRO A 436 -19.16 8.21 6.35
N CYS A 437 -17.98 8.10 6.95
CA CYS A 437 -16.79 7.58 6.26
C CYS A 437 -15.82 6.89 7.22
N THR A 438 -14.90 6.11 6.64
CA THR A 438 -13.68 5.62 7.28
C THR A 438 -12.47 6.01 6.43
N MET A 439 -11.32 6.22 7.07
CA MET A 439 -10.10 6.68 6.41
C MET A 439 -8.91 5.81 6.82
N ARG A 440 -8.10 5.36 5.87
CA ARG A 440 -6.96 4.48 6.19
C ARG A 440 -5.63 5.22 6.23
N ARG A 441 -5.19 5.75 5.12
CA ARG A 441 -3.86 6.37 5.02
C ARG A 441 -3.93 7.77 4.44
N VAL A 442 -2.91 8.55 4.76
CA VAL A 442 -2.66 9.90 4.24
C VAL A 442 -1.30 9.93 3.56
N PHE A 443 -1.15 10.83 2.62
CA PHE A 443 0.07 11.07 1.87
C PHE A 443 0.25 12.58 1.63
N ALA A 444 1.47 13.10 1.83
CA ALA A 444 1.82 14.48 1.49
C ALA A 444 2.52 14.48 0.12
N ASP A 445 1.93 15.11 -0.88
CA ASP A 445 2.51 15.17 -2.22
C ASP A 445 3.62 16.23 -2.32
N HIS A 446 4.35 16.22 -3.45
CA HIS A 446 5.47 17.14 -3.68
C HIS A 446 5.06 18.63 -3.67
N ASN A 447 3.78 18.95 -3.93
CA ASN A 447 3.22 20.30 -3.85
C ASN A 447 2.79 20.68 -2.43
N GLY A 448 2.84 19.74 -1.48
CA GLY A 448 2.38 19.91 -0.11
C GLY A 448 0.88 19.76 0.07
N MET A 449 0.17 19.20 -0.91
CA MET A 449 -1.22 18.78 -0.74
C MET A 449 -1.28 17.49 0.07
N ILE A 450 -2.30 17.37 0.91
CA ILE A 450 -2.52 16.17 1.72
C ILE A 450 -3.61 15.33 1.08
N TRP A 451 -3.20 14.19 0.57
CA TRP A 451 -4.09 13.18 0.00
C TRP A 451 -4.48 12.15 1.04
N TYR A 452 -5.68 11.61 0.93
CA TYR A 452 -6.16 10.59 1.85
C TYR A 452 -7.07 9.57 1.16
N ALA A 453 -7.04 8.34 1.67
CA ALA A 453 -7.84 7.23 1.20
C ALA A 453 -9.09 7.09 2.08
N LEU A 454 -10.27 7.44 1.55
CA LEU A 454 -11.56 7.17 2.18
C LEU A 454 -11.96 5.73 1.86
N GLU A 455 -11.57 4.81 2.74
CA GLU A 455 -11.86 3.39 2.61
C GLU A 455 -13.36 3.17 2.34
N TRP A 456 -14.21 3.85 3.08
CA TRP A 456 -15.63 3.95 2.81
C TRP A 456 -16.01 5.43 2.66
N PRO A 457 -16.75 5.80 1.62
CA PRO A 457 -17.41 4.97 0.59
C PRO A 457 -16.64 4.84 -0.73
N GLY A 458 -15.34 4.53 -0.71
CA GLY A 458 -14.58 4.30 -1.94
C GLY A 458 -14.21 5.58 -2.69
N LYS A 459 -13.52 6.50 -1.99
CA LYS A 459 -13.06 7.77 -2.56
C LYS A 459 -11.59 8.03 -2.21
N ILE A 460 -10.97 8.93 -2.96
CA ILE A 460 -9.75 9.62 -2.54
C ILE A 460 -10.06 11.09 -2.35
N GLY A 461 -9.41 11.72 -1.37
CA GLY A 461 -9.56 13.14 -1.09
C GLY A 461 -8.23 13.86 -1.12
N MET A 462 -8.28 15.16 -1.41
CA MET A 462 -7.16 16.08 -1.39
C MET A 462 -7.54 17.28 -0.53
N LEU A 463 -6.69 17.60 0.44
CA LEU A 463 -6.76 18.81 1.27
C LEU A 463 -5.61 19.73 0.88
N ASP A 464 -5.90 20.98 0.57
CA ASP A 464 -4.92 22.06 0.49
C ASP A 464 -4.73 22.70 1.88
N PRO A 465 -3.58 22.49 2.55
CA PRO A 465 -3.36 23.01 3.89
C PRO A 465 -3.32 24.57 4.00
N ASN A 466 -3.08 25.24 2.88
CA ASN A 466 -2.97 26.71 2.87
C ASN A 466 -4.33 27.38 2.79
N THR A 467 -5.29 26.75 2.12
CA THR A 467 -6.63 27.32 1.88
C THR A 467 -7.73 26.57 2.62
N ASN A 468 -7.41 25.42 3.23
CA ASN A 468 -8.34 24.46 3.85
C ASN A 468 -9.38 23.90 2.84
N LYS A 469 -9.11 24.01 1.56
CA LYS A 469 -10.01 23.51 0.52
C LYS A 469 -9.85 21.99 0.38
N ILE A 470 -10.98 21.31 0.36
CA ILE A 470 -11.05 19.86 0.14
C ILE A 470 -11.70 19.56 -1.20
N VAL A 471 -11.16 18.57 -1.92
CA VAL A 471 -11.73 17.99 -3.13
C VAL A 471 -11.73 16.48 -2.98
N GLU A 472 -12.82 15.82 -3.37
CA GLU A 472 -12.93 14.36 -3.34
C GLU A 472 -13.24 13.81 -4.71
N TYR A 473 -12.67 12.63 -5.01
CA TYR A 473 -12.86 11.89 -6.25
C TYR A 473 -13.39 10.49 -5.91
N ALA A 474 -14.59 10.15 -6.39
CA ALA A 474 -15.12 8.80 -6.25
C ALA A 474 -14.37 7.82 -7.17
N LEU A 475 -14.02 6.64 -6.66
CA LEU A 475 -13.54 5.57 -7.50
C LEU A 475 -14.71 5.06 -8.38
N PRO A 476 -14.44 4.65 -9.63
CA PRO A 476 -15.50 4.24 -10.57
C PRO A 476 -16.34 3.06 -10.12
N LEU A 477 -15.76 2.16 -9.28
CA LEU A 477 -16.44 0.95 -8.84
C LEU A 477 -16.96 1.11 -7.40
N LYS A 478 -18.23 0.80 -7.19
CA LYS A 478 -18.98 1.03 -5.93
C LYS A 478 -18.33 0.37 -4.71
N TRP A 479 -17.71 -0.79 -4.88
CA TRP A 479 -17.18 -1.59 -3.77
C TRP A 479 -15.67 -1.50 -3.65
N SER A 480 -15.08 -0.44 -4.18
CA SER A 480 -13.69 -0.09 -3.91
C SER A 480 -13.51 0.32 -2.46
N PHE A 481 -12.43 -0.15 -1.85
CA PHE A 481 -12.00 0.17 -0.50
C PHE A 481 -10.54 0.65 -0.57
N PRO A 482 -10.29 1.90 -1.01
CA PRO A 482 -8.94 2.43 -1.10
C PRO A 482 -8.27 2.40 0.27
N TYR A 483 -7.11 1.76 0.34
CA TYR A 483 -6.36 1.60 1.59
C TYR A 483 -5.21 2.60 1.68
N ASP A 484 -4.39 2.69 0.64
CA ASP A 484 -3.24 3.58 0.56
C ASP A 484 -3.25 4.39 -0.73
N ILE A 485 -2.57 5.53 -0.71
CA ILE A 485 -2.39 6.42 -1.85
C ILE A 485 -0.98 6.98 -1.84
N GLN A 486 -0.30 6.93 -2.99
CA GLN A 486 1.05 7.43 -3.20
C GLN A 486 1.15 8.16 -4.53
N GLN A 487 2.12 9.06 -4.69
CA GLN A 487 2.37 9.77 -5.95
C GLN A 487 3.61 9.23 -6.65
N ASP A 488 3.54 9.04 -7.98
CA ASP A 488 4.71 8.72 -8.79
C ASP A 488 5.45 9.98 -9.27
N HIS A 489 6.65 9.81 -9.83
CA HIS A 489 7.46 10.92 -10.33
C HIS A 489 6.88 11.57 -11.59
N ASP A 490 5.91 10.94 -12.26
CA ASP A 490 5.13 11.49 -13.35
C ASP A 490 3.88 12.23 -12.87
N LEU A 491 3.74 12.41 -11.53
CA LEU A 491 2.65 13.11 -10.85
C LEU A 491 1.28 12.44 -10.97
N ASN A 492 1.23 11.13 -11.21
CA ASN A 492 0.01 10.37 -11.07
C ASN A 492 -0.10 9.84 -9.64
N TYR A 493 -1.30 9.48 -9.23
CA TYR A 493 -1.52 8.85 -7.93
C TYR A 493 -1.83 7.37 -8.09
N TRP A 494 -1.24 6.57 -7.24
CA TRP A 494 -1.46 5.14 -7.16
C TRP A 494 -2.24 4.81 -5.92
N ILE A 495 -3.26 3.98 -6.06
CA ILE A 495 -4.18 3.63 -4.99
C ILE A 495 -4.18 2.11 -4.86
N ALA A 496 -3.98 1.62 -3.64
CA ALA A 496 -4.19 0.22 -3.31
C ALA A 496 -5.67 -0.02 -3.02
N ASP A 497 -6.38 -0.76 -3.87
CA ASP A 497 -7.78 -1.10 -3.63
C ASP A 497 -7.89 -2.47 -2.95
N SER A 498 -8.33 -2.48 -1.70
CA SER A 498 -8.62 -3.68 -0.90
C SER A 498 -10.09 -4.12 -1.00
N GLY A 499 -10.83 -3.52 -1.91
CA GLY A 499 -12.22 -3.84 -2.20
C GLY A 499 -12.40 -4.40 -3.60
N GLN A 500 -13.59 -4.30 -4.12
CA GLN A 500 -13.99 -4.73 -5.46
C GLN A 500 -13.40 -6.12 -5.81
N GLY A 501 -12.77 -6.30 -6.95
CA GLY A 501 -12.02 -7.51 -7.32
C GLY A 501 -10.53 -7.47 -6.90
N GLY A 502 -10.05 -6.30 -6.51
CA GLY A 502 -8.66 -6.01 -6.12
C GLY A 502 -7.77 -5.57 -7.27
N ALA A 503 -7.28 -4.34 -7.19
CA ALA A 503 -6.39 -3.76 -8.19
C ALA A 503 -5.49 -2.67 -7.58
N LEU A 504 -4.33 -2.45 -8.19
CA LEU A 504 -3.67 -1.16 -8.13
C LEU A 504 -4.37 -0.23 -9.12
N ILE A 505 -4.74 0.96 -8.67
CA ILE A 505 -5.46 1.93 -9.50
C ILE A 505 -4.57 3.15 -9.70
N LYS A 506 -4.29 3.47 -10.95
CA LYS A 506 -3.61 4.71 -11.32
C LYS A 506 -4.65 5.80 -11.55
N PHE A 507 -4.50 6.94 -10.88
CA PHE A 507 -5.31 8.14 -11.09
C PHE A 507 -4.46 9.23 -11.72
N ASP A 508 -4.84 9.66 -12.92
CA ASP A 508 -4.29 10.83 -13.59
C ASP A 508 -5.09 12.07 -13.16
N GLN A 509 -4.46 12.92 -12.35
CA GLN A 509 -5.12 14.11 -11.82
C GLN A 509 -5.53 15.12 -12.91
N LYS A 510 -4.83 15.17 -14.03
CA LYS A 510 -5.14 16.12 -15.12
C LYS A 510 -6.37 15.72 -15.90
N SER A 511 -6.42 14.47 -16.35
CA SER A 511 -7.54 13.91 -17.11
C SER A 511 -8.69 13.42 -16.25
N LYS A 512 -8.46 13.20 -14.92
CA LYS A 512 -9.38 12.56 -13.97
C LYS A 512 -9.69 11.11 -14.31
N ASN A 513 -8.85 10.45 -15.10
CA ASN A 513 -9.01 9.07 -15.51
C ASN A 513 -8.41 8.11 -14.48
N PHE A 514 -9.08 6.96 -14.33
CA PHE A 514 -8.62 5.84 -13.52
C PHE A 514 -8.26 4.67 -14.44
N THR A 515 -7.08 4.07 -14.22
CA THR A 515 -6.63 2.85 -14.91
C THR A 515 -6.42 1.76 -13.87
N TYR A 516 -7.02 0.59 -14.09
CA TYR A 516 -7.00 -0.54 -13.17
C TYR A 516 -5.95 -1.56 -13.59
N TYR A 517 -5.14 -2.01 -12.63
CA TYR A 517 -4.15 -3.08 -12.78
C TYR A 517 -4.51 -4.21 -11.81
N PRO A 518 -5.32 -5.20 -12.24
CA PRO A 518 -5.80 -6.30 -11.38
C PRO A 518 -4.65 -7.10 -10.79
N TYR A 519 -4.72 -7.40 -9.49
CA TYR A 519 -3.66 -8.11 -8.76
C TYR A 519 -3.34 -9.50 -9.34
N VAL A 520 -2.12 -9.96 -9.07
CA VAL A 520 -1.65 -11.31 -9.39
C VAL A 520 -2.54 -12.35 -8.72
N GLN A 521 -2.75 -12.18 -7.43
CA GLN A 521 -3.59 -13.02 -6.60
C GLN A 521 -4.62 -12.18 -5.83
N ARG A 522 -5.65 -12.84 -5.34
CA ARG A 522 -6.64 -12.20 -4.50
C ARG A 522 -6.03 -11.92 -3.12
N THR A 523 -5.82 -10.66 -2.77
CA THR A 523 -5.20 -10.23 -1.54
C THR A 523 -5.67 -8.86 -1.10
N ASP A 524 -5.62 -8.61 0.21
CA ASP A 524 -5.66 -7.26 0.76
C ASP A 524 -4.26 -6.62 0.65
N MET A 525 -4.20 -5.34 0.34
CA MET A 525 -2.95 -4.63 0.07
C MET A 525 -2.86 -3.38 0.95
N PRO A 526 -2.25 -3.48 2.14
CA PRO A 526 -2.32 -2.43 3.16
C PRO A 526 -1.41 -1.24 2.89
N LYS A 527 -0.35 -1.41 2.11
CA LYS A 527 0.61 -0.35 1.80
C LYS A 527 1.23 -0.54 0.43
N ILE A 528 1.46 0.59 -0.23
CA ILE A 528 2.27 0.67 -1.44
C ILE A 528 3.39 1.70 -1.26
N GLU A 529 4.48 1.52 -1.97
CA GLU A 529 5.55 2.52 -2.11
C GLU A 529 5.98 2.64 -3.56
N VAL A 530 6.30 3.86 -3.99
CA VAL A 530 6.74 4.16 -5.35
C VAL A 530 8.25 4.33 -5.34
N SER A 531 8.95 3.57 -6.19
CA SER A 531 10.40 3.70 -6.34
C SER A 531 10.80 4.88 -7.21
N SER A 532 12.08 5.26 -7.17
CA SER A 532 12.68 6.25 -8.08
C SER A 532 12.47 5.93 -9.57
N GLU A 533 12.25 4.68 -9.92
CA GLU A 533 11.98 4.19 -11.28
C GLU A 533 10.47 4.10 -11.61
N ASN A 534 9.60 4.66 -10.76
CA ASN A 534 8.13 4.58 -10.90
C ASN A 534 7.58 3.15 -10.86
N SER A 535 8.27 2.20 -10.24
CA SER A 535 7.69 0.90 -9.92
C SER A 535 6.91 0.97 -8.60
N ILE A 536 5.79 0.25 -8.51
CA ILE A 536 4.90 0.28 -7.36
C ILE A 536 5.06 -1.00 -6.57
N TRP A 537 5.70 -0.90 -5.40
CA TRP A 537 5.96 -2.00 -4.50
C TRP A 537 4.84 -2.18 -3.48
N TYR A 538 4.56 -3.43 -3.11
CA TYR A 538 3.48 -3.77 -2.21
C TYR A 538 3.73 -5.07 -1.45
N THR A 539 2.98 -5.28 -0.37
CA THR A 539 2.86 -6.59 0.30
C THR A 539 1.52 -7.22 -0.04
N THR A 540 1.51 -8.54 -0.16
CA THR A 540 0.26 -9.28 -0.11
C THR A 540 -0.08 -9.61 1.34
N ARG A 541 -1.34 -9.45 1.74
CA ARG A 541 -1.86 -9.90 3.02
C ARG A 541 -2.89 -11.00 2.78
N SER A 542 -2.40 -12.10 2.22
CA SER A 542 -3.23 -13.25 1.90
C SER A 542 -3.77 -13.93 3.16
N ALA A 543 -4.98 -14.48 3.07
CA ALA A 543 -5.53 -15.33 4.12
C ALA A 543 -4.76 -16.65 4.26
N ASP A 544 -4.18 -17.15 3.15
CA ASP A 544 -3.30 -18.33 3.18
C ASP A 544 -1.87 -17.90 3.52
N PRO A 545 -1.28 -18.41 4.62
CA PRO A 545 0.10 -18.10 4.99
C PRO A 545 1.14 -18.47 3.94
N LYS A 546 0.82 -19.37 3.02
CA LYS A 546 1.71 -19.83 1.94
C LYS A 546 1.77 -18.87 0.75
N ASP A 547 0.79 -17.98 0.66
CA ASP A 547 0.65 -17.04 -0.45
C ASP A 547 1.13 -15.63 -0.10
N GLN A 548 1.94 -15.47 0.96
CA GLN A 548 2.52 -14.18 1.31
C GLN A 548 3.65 -13.84 0.34
N ALA A 549 3.62 -12.64 -0.23
CA ALA A 549 4.63 -12.19 -1.18
C ALA A 549 4.93 -10.68 -1.02
N LEU A 550 6.16 -10.30 -1.38
CA LEU A 550 6.48 -8.95 -1.77
C LEU A 550 6.24 -8.83 -3.27
N GLY A 551 5.48 -7.84 -3.68
CA GLY A 551 5.13 -7.63 -5.07
C GLY A 551 5.61 -6.29 -5.59
N VAL A 552 5.78 -6.23 -6.90
CA VAL A 552 6.02 -5.00 -7.64
C VAL A 552 5.22 -4.99 -8.93
N LEU A 553 4.62 -3.84 -9.23
CA LEU A 553 4.08 -3.52 -10.55
C LEU A 553 5.03 -2.58 -11.28
N TYR A 554 5.46 -2.98 -12.45
CA TYR A 554 6.06 -2.13 -13.45
C TYR A 554 4.96 -1.73 -14.45
N PRO A 555 4.51 -0.45 -14.47
CA PRO A 555 3.44 -0.01 -15.38
C PRO A 555 3.86 -0.06 -16.86
N ASP A 556 5.16 -0.01 -17.12
CA ASP A 556 5.76 -0.19 -18.44
C ASP A 556 7.04 -1.03 -18.33
N LYS A 557 6.91 -2.33 -18.61
CA LYS A 557 8.01 -3.29 -18.53
C LYS A 557 9.19 -2.98 -19.49
N SER A 558 8.97 -2.15 -20.51
CA SER A 558 10.04 -1.74 -21.43
C SER A 558 10.99 -0.71 -20.81
N LYS A 559 10.62 -0.15 -19.65
CA LYS A 559 11.39 0.87 -18.92
C LYS A 559 12.14 0.31 -17.72
N ILE A 560 12.07 -0.99 -17.46
CA ILE A 560 12.79 -1.60 -16.34
C ILE A 560 14.30 -1.45 -16.56
N GLN A 561 14.97 -0.83 -15.61
CA GLN A 561 16.43 -0.66 -15.63
C GLN A 561 17.12 -1.48 -14.55
N THR A 562 16.39 -1.82 -13.49
CA THR A 562 16.84 -2.66 -12.38
C THR A 562 15.65 -3.36 -11.75
N LEU A 563 15.89 -4.49 -11.08
CA LEU A 563 14.91 -5.12 -10.21
C LEU A 563 14.96 -4.57 -8.77
N ALA A 564 15.97 -3.76 -8.43
CA ALA A 564 16.09 -3.14 -7.11
C ALA A 564 14.94 -2.15 -6.85
N GLY A 565 14.43 -2.14 -5.63
CA GLY A 565 13.47 -1.16 -5.17
C GLY A 565 14.17 -0.11 -4.29
N SER A 566 14.50 1.05 -4.86
CA SER A 566 15.10 2.16 -4.12
C SER A 566 14.26 3.43 -4.27
N TYR A 567 14.43 4.35 -3.30
CA TYR A 567 13.81 5.69 -3.38
C TYR A 567 14.41 6.51 -4.50
#